data_768f31ca0cd24a3e9eb7d2ad9c48b370
#
_entry.id   768f31ca0cd24a3e9eb7d2ad9c48b370
#
_cell.length_a   1.000
_cell.length_b   1.000
_cell.length_c   1.000
_cell.angle_alpha   90.00
_cell.angle_beta   90.00
_cell.angle_gamma   90.00
#
_symmetry.space_group_name_H-M   'P 1'
#
loop_
_entity.id
_entity.type
_entity.pdbx_description
1 polymer ?
#
loop_
_entity_poly.entity_id
_entity_poly.type
_entity_poly.pdbx_seq_one_letter_code
_entity_poly.pdbx_strand_id
1 'polypeptide(L)'
;MKKIAILGSTGSIGTQTLDIVREQGDIQVVAMAAGSNISLLEAQMREFEPSLVSVWDEKKASELRTNTKDLGIKIVSGMEGLLEVSVIPESEILVTAIVGMLGIRPTIAAIKAGKKIALANKETLVTAGHIIIPLAKEYKVPILPVDSEHSAIFQSLQGAGDNKISRILLTASGGPFRGRKADELKNIQVEDALKHPNWSMGRKITIDSSTLVNKGLEVMEAKWLFDVTLDQIQVVVHPQSVIHSAVEYQDGAVIAQLGTPDMRLPIQYALYYPERRNLSGRRLDLFEIADLTFEKPDTDTFRGLALAYQAMEKGGNIPTVYNAANEKAVSLFLDRKISYPEITELIEACMENAEFIDHPDVDEILGTEAAAYEFIEKKMSAK
;
A
#
# COMPACT_ATOMS: atom_id res chain seq x y z
N MET A 1 -13.39 -21.50 -11.89
CA MET A 1 -12.27 -21.24 -10.93
C MET A 1 -11.63 -19.93 -11.34
N LYS A 2 -11.57 -18.95 -10.43
CA LYS A 2 -10.91 -17.66 -10.69
C LYS A 2 -9.42 -17.87 -10.83
N LYS A 3 -8.76 -17.14 -11.71
CA LYS A 3 -7.32 -17.23 -11.93
C LYS A 3 -6.65 -15.91 -11.58
N ILE A 4 -5.65 -15.96 -10.71
CA ILE A 4 -4.95 -14.77 -10.24
C ILE A 4 -3.44 -14.86 -10.48
N ALA A 5 -2.81 -13.71 -10.64
CA ALA A 5 -1.38 -13.52 -10.55
C ALA A 5 -1.05 -12.64 -9.33
N ILE A 6 0.06 -12.90 -8.65
CA ILE A 6 0.43 -12.18 -7.42
C ILE A 6 1.83 -11.61 -7.57
N LEU A 7 1.97 -10.30 -7.49
CA LEU A 7 3.25 -9.62 -7.32
C LEU A 7 3.52 -9.46 -5.82
N GLY A 8 4.60 -10.07 -5.32
CA GLY A 8 4.97 -10.02 -3.90
C GLY A 8 4.35 -11.14 -3.05
N SER A 9 4.27 -12.37 -3.56
CA SER A 9 3.63 -13.52 -2.90
C SER A 9 4.22 -13.87 -1.54
N THR A 10 5.49 -13.57 -1.30
CA THR A 10 6.20 -13.85 -0.04
C THR A 10 6.10 -12.72 0.99
N GLY A 11 5.48 -11.59 0.63
CA GLY A 11 5.20 -10.48 1.54
C GLY A 11 3.95 -10.72 2.39
N SER A 12 3.68 -9.78 3.32
CA SER A 12 2.53 -9.89 4.25
C SER A 12 1.19 -10.01 3.52
N ILE A 13 0.93 -9.19 2.51
CA ILE A 13 -0.32 -9.24 1.73
C ILE A 13 -0.34 -10.47 0.83
N GLY A 14 0.78 -10.82 0.21
CA GLY A 14 0.88 -12.00 -0.65
C GLY A 14 0.59 -13.31 0.09
N THR A 15 1.16 -13.50 1.28
CA THR A 15 0.91 -14.69 2.11
C THR A 15 -0.55 -14.76 2.56
N GLN A 16 -1.15 -13.65 2.99
CA GLN A 16 -2.57 -13.59 3.36
C GLN A 16 -3.50 -13.80 2.13
N THR A 17 -3.08 -13.38 0.94
CA THR A 17 -3.78 -13.72 -0.31
C THR A 17 -3.80 -15.24 -0.52
N LEU A 18 -2.66 -15.90 -0.31
CA LEU A 18 -2.57 -17.37 -0.42
C LEU A 18 -3.37 -18.09 0.67
N ASP A 19 -3.51 -17.51 1.88
CA ASP A 19 -4.40 -18.06 2.90
C ASP A 19 -5.87 -18.07 2.45
N ILE A 20 -6.30 -16.99 1.76
CA ILE A 20 -7.65 -16.94 1.17
C ILE A 20 -7.79 -17.99 0.06
N VAL A 21 -6.77 -18.15 -0.79
CA VAL A 21 -6.77 -19.19 -1.85
C VAL A 21 -6.97 -20.57 -1.25
N ARG A 22 -6.28 -20.89 -0.15
CA ARG A 22 -6.43 -22.15 0.58
C ARG A 22 -7.83 -22.31 1.17
N GLU A 23 -8.34 -21.29 1.84
CA GLU A 23 -9.62 -21.33 2.54
C GLU A 23 -10.80 -21.47 1.57
N GLN A 24 -10.77 -20.76 0.45
CA GLN A 24 -11.89 -20.74 -0.50
C GLN A 24 -11.84 -21.93 -1.49
N GLY A 25 -10.68 -22.38 -1.90
CA GLY A 25 -10.49 -23.57 -2.76
C GLY A 25 -10.96 -23.43 -4.21
N ASP A 26 -11.45 -22.24 -4.63
CA ASP A 26 -11.97 -21.97 -5.98
C ASP A 26 -11.14 -20.93 -6.77
N ILE A 27 -9.95 -20.59 -6.26
CA ILE A 27 -8.98 -19.71 -6.90
C ILE A 27 -7.74 -20.52 -7.30
N GLN A 28 -7.27 -20.32 -8.52
CA GLN A 28 -5.99 -20.84 -9.02
C GLN A 28 -4.97 -19.70 -9.08
N VAL A 29 -3.80 -19.90 -8.48
CA VAL A 29 -2.65 -18.99 -8.66
C VAL A 29 -1.89 -19.44 -9.89
N VAL A 30 -1.95 -18.67 -10.98
CA VAL A 30 -1.31 -19.02 -12.26
C VAL A 30 0.10 -18.46 -12.39
N ALA A 31 0.39 -17.35 -11.70
CA ALA A 31 1.73 -16.79 -11.64
C ALA A 31 1.99 -16.07 -10.32
N MET A 32 3.24 -16.01 -9.90
CA MET A 32 3.65 -15.30 -8.69
C MET A 32 5.04 -14.67 -8.84
N ALA A 33 5.27 -13.59 -8.11
CA ALA A 33 6.56 -12.93 -8.06
C ALA A 33 6.99 -12.67 -6.61
N ALA A 34 8.30 -12.72 -6.36
CA ALA A 34 8.89 -12.37 -5.08
C ALA A 34 10.20 -11.59 -5.25
N GLY A 35 10.66 -10.93 -4.19
CA GLY A 35 11.94 -10.22 -4.17
C GLY A 35 13.13 -11.17 -4.11
N SER A 36 13.52 -11.57 -2.88
CA SER A 36 14.70 -12.41 -2.62
C SER A 36 14.42 -13.62 -1.71
N ASN A 37 13.20 -13.73 -1.15
CA ASN A 37 12.84 -14.84 -0.26
C ASN A 37 12.46 -16.09 -1.07
N ILE A 38 13.45 -16.73 -1.66
CA ILE A 38 13.23 -17.92 -2.51
C ILE A 38 12.84 -19.17 -1.73
N SER A 39 13.18 -19.28 -0.45
CA SER A 39 12.80 -20.46 0.36
C SER A 39 11.28 -20.52 0.56
N LEU A 40 10.65 -19.39 0.90
CA LEU A 40 9.20 -19.32 1.00
C LEU A 40 8.53 -19.43 -0.38
N LEU A 41 9.15 -18.82 -1.41
CA LEU A 41 8.63 -18.89 -2.77
C LEU A 41 8.64 -20.32 -3.30
N GLU A 42 9.70 -21.12 -3.04
CA GLU A 42 9.76 -22.54 -3.40
C GLU A 42 8.62 -23.34 -2.73
N ALA A 43 8.37 -23.10 -1.44
CA ALA A 43 7.26 -23.76 -0.75
C ALA A 43 5.90 -23.40 -1.39
N GLN A 44 5.70 -22.13 -1.76
CA GLN A 44 4.52 -21.67 -2.47
C GLN A 44 4.41 -22.29 -3.88
N MET A 45 5.53 -22.40 -4.61
CA MET A 45 5.57 -23.08 -5.92
C MET A 45 5.14 -24.54 -5.83
N ARG A 46 5.62 -25.27 -4.83
CA ARG A 46 5.27 -26.70 -4.61
C ARG A 46 3.82 -26.89 -4.21
N GLU A 47 3.22 -25.90 -3.53
CA GLU A 47 1.83 -25.96 -3.07
C GLU A 47 0.81 -25.55 -4.14
N PHE A 48 1.10 -24.45 -4.86
CA PHE A 48 0.13 -23.84 -5.78
C PHE A 48 0.39 -24.15 -7.26
N GLU A 49 1.52 -24.72 -7.59
CA GLU A 49 1.92 -25.17 -8.93
C GLU A 49 1.67 -24.11 -10.03
N PRO A 50 2.13 -22.84 -9.87
CA PRO A 50 1.96 -21.82 -10.90
C PRO A 50 2.71 -22.19 -12.18
N SER A 51 2.26 -21.70 -13.32
CA SER A 51 2.96 -21.90 -14.60
C SER A 51 4.16 -20.96 -14.78
N LEU A 52 4.17 -19.81 -14.08
CA LEU A 52 5.19 -18.77 -14.20
C LEU A 52 5.54 -18.19 -12.83
N VAL A 53 6.84 -18.05 -12.57
CA VAL A 53 7.35 -17.40 -11.35
C VAL A 53 8.43 -16.38 -11.72
N SER A 54 8.39 -15.20 -11.06
CA SER A 54 9.43 -14.18 -11.18
C SER A 54 10.15 -13.96 -9.85
N VAL A 55 11.46 -13.86 -9.89
CA VAL A 55 12.29 -13.44 -8.75
C VAL A 55 13.01 -12.15 -9.13
N TRP A 56 12.86 -11.09 -8.31
CA TRP A 56 13.49 -9.81 -8.62
C TRP A 56 15.02 -9.91 -8.69
N ASP A 57 15.63 -10.62 -7.75
CA ASP A 57 17.07 -10.87 -7.71
C ASP A 57 17.44 -11.99 -8.68
N GLU A 58 18.25 -11.67 -9.70
CA GLU A 58 18.64 -12.61 -10.75
C GLU A 58 19.49 -13.79 -10.23
N LYS A 59 20.35 -13.54 -9.22
CA LYS A 59 21.15 -14.61 -8.60
C LYS A 59 20.24 -15.57 -7.85
N LYS A 60 19.25 -15.05 -7.11
CA LYS A 60 18.25 -15.84 -6.44
C LYS A 60 17.32 -16.58 -7.42
N ALA A 61 17.01 -15.98 -8.56
CA ALA A 61 16.27 -16.68 -9.62
C ALA A 61 17.05 -17.91 -10.15
N SER A 62 18.35 -17.76 -10.34
CA SER A 62 19.23 -18.88 -10.78
C SER A 62 19.32 -19.98 -9.73
N GLU A 63 19.42 -19.62 -8.44
CA GLU A 63 19.39 -20.56 -7.31
C GLU A 63 18.05 -21.32 -7.28
N LEU A 64 16.92 -20.61 -7.39
CA LEU A 64 15.59 -21.20 -7.39
C LEU A 64 15.37 -22.16 -8.56
N ARG A 65 15.82 -21.81 -9.79
CA ARG A 65 15.78 -22.72 -10.95
C ARG A 65 16.49 -24.04 -10.67
N THR A 66 17.59 -24.00 -9.91
CA THR A 66 18.35 -25.19 -9.55
C THR A 66 17.58 -26.06 -8.55
N ASN A 67 16.96 -25.43 -7.55
CA ASN A 67 16.25 -26.10 -6.47
C ASN A 67 14.92 -26.73 -6.94
N THR A 68 14.30 -26.18 -7.99
CA THR A 68 12.95 -26.56 -8.44
C THR A 68 12.92 -27.19 -9.82
N LYS A 69 14.03 -27.77 -10.27
CA LYS A 69 14.12 -28.46 -11.58
C LYS A 69 13.08 -29.55 -11.79
N ASP A 70 12.63 -30.16 -10.69
CA ASP A 70 11.62 -31.19 -10.66
C ASP A 70 10.20 -30.67 -10.96
N LEU A 71 9.93 -29.37 -10.82
CA LEU A 71 8.60 -28.80 -10.99
C LEU A 71 8.27 -28.42 -12.44
N GLY A 72 9.27 -28.20 -13.29
CA GLY A 72 9.04 -27.78 -14.68
C GLY A 72 8.42 -26.39 -14.85
N ILE A 73 8.42 -25.56 -13.78
CA ILE A 73 7.84 -24.21 -13.76
C ILE A 73 8.80 -23.22 -14.44
N LYS A 74 8.27 -22.33 -15.27
CA LYS A 74 9.07 -21.25 -15.89
C LYS A 74 9.45 -20.23 -14.83
N ILE A 75 10.75 -19.93 -14.68
CA ILE A 75 11.28 -18.94 -13.74
C ILE A 75 11.99 -17.83 -14.50
N VAL A 76 11.54 -16.60 -14.31
CA VAL A 76 12.06 -15.35 -14.90
C VAL A 76 12.57 -14.42 -13.80
N SER A 77 13.18 -13.26 -14.18
CA SER A 77 13.77 -12.34 -13.21
C SER A 77 13.64 -10.88 -13.61
N GLY A 78 13.86 -9.97 -12.66
CA GLY A 78 13.91 -8.54 -12.87
C GLY A 78 12.59 -7.93 -13.33
N MET A 79 12.66 -6.72 -13.92
CA MET A 79 11.47 -5.99 -14.38
C MET A 79 10.74 -6.73 -15.51
N GLU A 80 11.46 -7.32 -16.46
CA GLU A 80 10.85 -8.10 -17.54
C GLU A 80 10.04 -9.27 -16.99
N GLY A 81 10.57 -9.94 -15.96
CA GLY A 81 9.86 -11.02 -15.28
C GLY A 81 8.61 -10.55 -14.53
N LEU A 82 8.65 -9.37 -13.89
CA LEU A 82 7.47 -8.79 -13.26
C LEU A 82 6.39 -8.43 -14.29
N LEU A 83 6.81 -7.88 -15.43
CA LEU A 83 5.90 -7.56 -16.53
C LEU A 83 5.26 -8.84 -17.09
N GLU A 84 6.04 -9.90 -17.32
CA GLU A 84 5.50 -11.17 -17.82
C GLU A 84 4.47 -11.76 -16.87
N VAL A 85 4.71 -11.77 -15.54
CA VAL A 85 3.74 -12.20 -14.53
C VAL A 85 2.47 -11.35 -14.58
N SER A 86 2.60 -10.04 -14.77
CA SER A 86 1.49 -9.09 -14.74
C SER A 86 0.53 -9.23 -15.91
N VAL A 87 1.02 -9.68 -17.06
CA VAL A 87 0.22 -9.79 -18.29
C VAL A 87 -0.09 -11.24 -18.68
N ILE A 88 0.26 -12.23 -17.83
CA ILE A 88 0.02 -13.64 -18.14
C ILE A 88 -1.43 -13.85 -18.59
N PRO A 89 -1.67 -14.45 -19.78
CA PRO A 89 -3.02 -14.49 -20.37
C PRO A 89 -4.08 -15.16 -19.50
N GLU A 90 -3.69 -16.18 -18.75
CA GLU A 90 -4.56 -16.99 -17.92
C GLU A 90 -5.15 -16.27 -16.71
N SER A 91 -4.48 -15.24 -16.19
CA SER A 91 -4.97 -14.52 -15.01
C SER A 91 -6.10 -13.54 -15.37
N GLU A 92 -7.09 -13.42 -14.50
CA GLU A 92 -8.17 -12.43 -14.58
C GLU A 92 -7.87 -11.21 -13.68
N ILE A 93 -7.15 -11.45 -12.58
CA ILE A 93 -6.86 -10.47 -11.54
C ILE A 93 -5.35 -10.47 -11.28
N LEU A 94 -4.78 -9.28 -11.20
CA LEU A 94 -3.44 -9.06 -10.68
C LEU A 94 -3.53 -8.50 -9.26
N VAL A 95 -2.93 -9.20 -8.29
CA VAL A 95 -2.73 -8.71 -6.93
C VAL A 95 -1.37 -8.00 -6.88
N THR A 96 -1.36 -6.69 -6.65
CA THR A 96 -0.13 -5.89 -6.59
C THR A 96 0.30 -5.70 -5.14
N ALA A 97 1.05 -6.67 -4.59
CA ALA A 97 1.50 -6.69 -3.21
C ALA A 97 3.03 -6.47 -3.07
N ILE A 98 3.66 -5.88 -4.07
CA ILE A 98 5.05 -5.40 -4.01
C ILE A 98 5.12 -4.03 -3.36
N VAL A 99 6.29 -3.66 -2.85
CA VAL A 99 6.52 -2.39 -2.13
C VAL A 99 7.20 -1.39 -3.06
N GLY A 100 6.94 -0.10 -2.84
CA GLY A 100 7.59 1.00 -3.54
C GLY A 100 7.13 1.19 -4.98
N MET A 101 7.89 1.98 -5.75
CA MET A 101 7.50 2.37 -7.11
C MET A 101 7.70 1.28 -8.17
N LEU A 102 8.27 0.13 -7.80
CA LEU A 102 8.39 -1.04 -8.69
C LEU A 102 7.05 -1.50 -9.26
N GLY A 103 5.94 -1.20 -8.57
CA GLY A 103 4.59 -1.58 -8.98
C GLY A 103 4.01 -0.79 -10.16
N ILE A 104 4.55 0.37 -10.51
CA ILE A 104 3.98 1.28 -11.52
C ILE A 104 3.91 0.60 -12.90
N ARG A 105 5.06 0.19 -13.44
CA ARG A 105 5.13 -0.43 -14.78
C ARG A 105 4.32 -1.72 -14.90
N PRO A 106 4.42 -2.67 -13.93
CA PRO A 106 3.59 -3.87 -13.90
C PRO A 106 2.08 -3.57 -13.86
N THR A 107 1.65 -2.58 -13.07
CA THR A 107 0.23 -2.19 -12.99
C THR A 107 -0.26 -1.60 -14.31
N ILE A 108 0.53 -0.72 -14.96
CA ILE A 108 0.21 -0.18 -16.29
C ILE A 108 0.07 -1.31 -17.31
N ALA A 109 1.02 -2.24 -17.34
CA ALA A 109 0.99 -3.38 -18.28
C ALA A 109 -0.26 -4.25 -18.05
N ALA A 110 -0.60 -4.55 -16.81
CA ALA A 110 -1.79 -5.33 -16.46
C ALA A 110 -3.10 -4.64 -16.86
N ILE A 111 -3.22 -3.32 -16.64
CA ILE A 111 -4.38 -2.53 -17.07
C ILE A 111 -4.54 -2.60 -18.59
N LYS A 112 -3.45 -2.38 -19.36
CA LYS A 112 -3.45 -2.48 -20.83
C LYS A 112 -3.80 -3.89 -21.33
N ALA A 113 -3.48 -4.93 -20.53
CA ALA A 113 -3.85 -6.31 -20.79
C ALA A 113 -5.28 -6.67 -20.31
N GLY A 114 -6.05 -5.69 -19.80
CA GLY A 114 -7.44 -5.89 -19.36
C GLY A 114 -7.60 -6.65 -18.05
N LYS A 115 -6.54 -6.73 -17.21
CA LYS A 115 -6.57 -7.42 -15.92
C LYS A 115 -7.20 -6.54 -14.85
N LYS A 116 -8.12 -7.08 -14.04
CA LYS A 116 -8.58 -6.41 -12.81
C LYS A 116 -7.40 -6.25 -11.85
N ILE A 117 -7.32 -5.12 -11.17
CA ILE A 117 -6.23 -4.84 -10.24
C ILE A 117 -6.75 -4.92 -8.80
N ALA A 118 -6.25 -5.88 -8.01
CA ALA A 118 -6.39 -5.88 -6.56
C ALA A 118 -5.17 -5.12 -5.99
N LEU A 119 -5.37 -3.83 -5.72
CA LEU A 119 -4.30 -2.88 -5.44
C LEU A 119 -3.97 -2.86 -3.94
N ALA A 120 -2.79 -3.38 -3.59
CA ALA A 120 -2.21 -3.25 -2.25
C ALA A 120 -0.98 -2.32 -2.21
N ASN A 121 -0.38 -2.03 -3.37
CA ASN A 121 0.75 -1.12 -3.51
C ASN A 121 0.26 0.32 -3.64
N LYS A 122 0.10 1.00 -2.51
CA LYS A 122 -0.39 2.39 -2.47
C LYS A 122 0.53 3.38 -3.18
N GLU A 123 1.84 3.11 -3.17
CA GLU A 123 2.85 3.97 -3.79
C GLU A 123 2.58 4.15 -5.30
N THR A 124 2.00 3.16 -5.97
CA THR A 124 1.58 3.26 -7.37
C THR A 124 0.60 4.40 -7.62
N LEU A 125 -0.38 4.62 -6.75
CA LEU A 125 -1.32 5.75 -6.89
C LEU A 125 -0.78 7.05 -6.31
N VAL A 126 0.00 6.98 -5.25
CA VAL A 126 0.66 8.16 -4.67
C VAL A 126 1.50 8.89 -5.72
N THR A 127 2.28 8.14 -6.48
CA THR A 127 3.27 8.71 -7.41
C THR A 127 2.77 8.81 -8.85
N ALA A 128 1.94 7.88 -9.29
CA ALA A 128 1.47 7.77 -10.67
C ALA A 128 -0.07 7.76 -10.80
N GLY A 129 -0.81 8.23 -9.80
CA GLY A 129 -2.28 8.24 -9.83
C GLY A 129 -2.87 8.98 -11.03
N HIS A 130 -2.24 10.09 -11.44
CA HIS A 130 -2.60 10.86 -12.63
C HIS A 130 -2.43 10.09 -13.95
N ILE A 131 -1.63 9.02 -13.97
CA ILE A 131 -1.46 8.11 -15.12
C ILE A 131 -2.38 6.90 -14.98
N ILE A 132 -2.38 6.27 -13.80
CA ILE A 132 -3.05 4.98 -13.56
C ILE A 132 -4.57 5.10 -13.64
N ILE A 133 -5.17 6.12 -13.00
CA ILE A 133 -6.62 6.25 -12.94
C ILE A 133 -7.24 6.54 -14.32
N PRO A 134 -6.73 7.51 -15.11
CA PRO A 134 -7.21 7.71 -16.47
C PRO A 134 -7.05 6.46 -17.35
N LEU A 135 -5.91 5.78 -17.24
CA LEU A 135 -5.66 4.55 -18.00
C LEU A 135 -6.65 3.43 -17.64
N ALA A 136 -6.92 3.24 -16.35
CA ALA A 136 -7.90 2.25 -15.90
C ALA A 136 -9.33 2.57 -16.39
N LYS A 137 -9.71 3.86 -16.41
CA LYS A 137 -10.99 4.33 -17.00
C LYS A 137 -11.04 4.05 -18.51
N GLU A 138 -9.98 4.35 -19.25
CA GLU A 138 -9.87 4.10 -20.70
C GLU A 138 -10.04 2.62 -21.05
N TYR A 139 -9.31 1.75 -20.34
CA TYR A 139 -9.37 0.30 -20.57
C TYR A 139 -10.54 -0.39 -19.86
N LYS A 140 -11.36 0.36 -19.10
CA LYS A 140 -12.51 -0.13 -18.32
C LYS A 140 -12.12 -1.23 -17.34
N VAL A 141 -10.93 -1.10 -16.75
CA VAL A 141 -10.38 -2.03 -15.77
C VAL A 141 -10.71 -1.52 -14.37
N PRO A 142 -11.38 -2.30 -13.51
CA PRO A 142 -11.60 -1.92 -12.13
C PRO A 142 -10.30 -2.00 -11.31
N ILE A 143 -10.04 -0.97 -10.50
CA ILE A 143 -9.04 -0.99 -9.45
C ILE A 143 -9.78 -1.24 -8.13
N LEU A 144 -9.50 -2.37 -7.49
CA LEU A 144 -10.14 -2.85 -6.28
C LEU A 144 -9.15 -2.67 -5.11
N PRO A 145 -9.44 -1.80 -4.14
CA PRO A 145 -8.51 -1.50 -3.06
C PRO A 145 -8.35 -2.67 -2.10
N VAL A 146 -7.11 -2.97 -1.75
CA VAL A 146 -6.73 -3.96 -0.72
C VAL A 146 -6.31 -3.27 0.58
N ASP A 147 -5.84 -2.03 0.52
CA ASP A 147 -5.63 -1.23 1.73
C ASP A 147 -6.93 -1.17 2.55
N SER A 148 -6.86 -1.37 3.87
CA SER A 148 -8.04 -1.58 4.73
C SER A 148 -8.99 -0.38 4.73
N GLU A 149 -8.45 0.82 4.80
CA GLU A 149 -9.22 2.06 4.82
C GLU A 149 -9.88 2.33 3.47
N HIS A 150 -9.15 2.13 2.37
CA HIS A 150 -9.69 2.33 1.02
C HIS A 150 -10.72 1.26 0.68
N SER A 151 -10.50 0.01 1.10
CA SER A 151 -11.51 -1.03 1.00
C SER A 151 -12.78 -0.69 1.79
N ALA A 152 -12.64 -0.11 2.99
CA ALA A 152 -13.78 0.32 3.79
C ALA A 152 -14.58 1.45 3.13
N ILE A 153 -13.89 2.44 2.55
CA ILE A 153 -14.52 3.52 1.77
C ILE A 153 -15.24 2.92 0.55
N PHE A 154 -14.56 2.06 -0.22
CA PHE A 154 -15.12 1.37 -1.36
C PHE A 154 -16.38 0.56 -0.99
N GLN A 155 -16.36 -0.15 0.16
CA GLN A 155 -17.51 -0.89 0.67
C GLN A 155 -18.65 0.04 1.11
N SER A 156 -18.34 1.19 1.69
CA SER A 156 -19.32 2.19 2.11
C SER A 156 -20.00 2.90 0.94
N LEU A 157 -19.40 2.87 -0.24
CA LEU A 157 -19.95 3.39 -1.49
C LEU A 157 -20.85 2.39 -2.23
N GLN A 158 -20.92 1.13 -1.79
CA GLN A 158 -21.76 0.14 -2.45
C GLN A 158 -23.24 0.48 -2.24
N GLY A 159 -23.96 0.58 -3.35
CA GLY A 159 -25.38 0.99 -3.32
C GLY A 159 -25.61 2.50 -3.29
N ALA A 160 -24.57 3.31 -3.28
CA ALA A 160 -24.71 4.77 -3.29
C ALA A 160 -25.29 5.31 -4.62
N GLY A 161 -25.15 4.56 -5.73
CA GLY A 161 -25.55 5.05 -7.06
C GLY A 161 -24.78 6.33 -7.41
N ASP A 162 -25.52 7.35 -7.88
CA ASP A 162 -24.95 8.66 -8.25
C ASP A 162 -24.87 9.66 -7.08
N ASN A 163 -25.11 9.22 -5.83
CA ASN A 163 -25.01 10.09 -4.66
C ASN A 163 -23.57 10.55 -4.45
N LYS A 164 -23.42 11.86 -4.33
CA LYS A 164 -22.09 12.45 -4.18
C LYS A 164 -21.55 12.32 -2.77
N ILE A 165 -20.25 12.07 -2.68
CA ILE A 165 -19.50 12.14 -1.44
C ILE A 165 -19.47 13.60 -0.97
N SER A 166 -19.91 13.85 0.27
CA SER A 166 -19.67 15.11 0.98
C SER A 166 -18.26 15.09 1.55
N ARG A 167 -17.91 14.01 2.27
CA ARG A 167 -16.62 13.87 2.92
C ARG A 167 -16.24 12.40 3.14
N ILE A 168 -14.97 12.09 3.00
CA ILE A 168 -14.37 10.84 3.45
C ILE A 168 -13.83 11.04 4.87
N LEU A 169 -14.21 10.17 5.79
CA LEU A 169 -13.66 10.08 7.14
C LEU A 169 -12.60 8.96 7.14
N LEU A 170 -11.36 9.33 6.90
CA LEU A 170 -10.23 8.40 6.80
C LEU A 170 -9.68 8.13 8.20
N THR A 171 -9.90 6.94 8.74
CA THR A 171 -9.48 6.62 10.11
C THR A 171 -8.00 6.27 10.19
N ALA A 172 -7.39 6.53 11.34
CA ALA A 172 -6.01 6.20 11.68
C ALA A 172 -5.94 5.64 13.09
N SER A 173 -5.06 4.66 13.37
CA SER A 173 -4.81 4.21 14.74
C SER A 173 -4.16 5.28 15.63
N GLY A 174 -3.48 6.25 15.02
CA GLY A 174 -2.66 7.24 15.68
C GLY A 174 -1.22 6.78 15.96
N GLY A 175 -0.90 5.52 15.66
CA GLY A 175 0.43 4.95 15.84
C GLY A 175 0.82 4.71 17.31
N PRO A 176 2.03 4.17 17.56
CA PRO A 176 2.50 3.82 18.91
C PRO A 176 2.82 5.02 19.80
N PHE A 177 2.95 6.20 19.24
CA PHE A 177 3.35 7.41 19.97
C PHE A 177 2.21 8.41 20.15
N ARG A 178 0.97 8.01 19.86
CA ARG A 178 -0.22 8.85 20.07
C ARG A 178 -0.23 9.46 21.48
N GLY A 179 -0.45 10.78 21.55
CA GLY A 179 -0.47 11.55 22.81
C GLY A 179 0.89 12.06 23.28
N ARG A 180 2.00 11.61 22.71
CA ARG A 180 3.34 12.16 22.99
C ARG A 180 3.55 13.49 22.28
N LYS A 181 4.48 14.30 22.81
CA LYS A 181 4.89 15.58 22.25
C LYS A 181 6.29 15.49 21.62
N ALA A 182 6.62 16.42 20.74
CA ALA A 182 7.86 16.41 19.95
C ALA A 182 9.13 16.18 20.79
N ASP A 183 9.21 16.79 21.97
CA ASP A 183 10.36 16.61 22.86
C ASP A 183 10.53 15.18 23.37
N GLU A 184 9.45 14.42 23.50
CA GLU A 184 9.44 13.02 23.93
C GLU A 184 9.84 12.04 22.81
N LEU A 185 9.89 12.53 21.56
CA LEU A 185 10.21 11.71 20.39
C LEU A 185 11.71 11.72 20.03
N LYS A 186 12.51 12.61 20.61
CA LYS A 186 13.93 12.78 20.27
C LYS A 186 14.78 11.53 20.45
N ASN A 187 14.44 10.70 21.45
CA ASN A 187 15.23 9.53 21.85
C ASN A 187 14.54 8.19 21.50
N ILE A 188 13.53 8.21 20.62
CA ILE A 188 12.83 7.01 20.18
C ILE A 188 13.80 6.06 19.48
N GLN A 189 13.76 4.80 19.88
CA GLN A 189 14.54 3.74 19.27
C GLN A 189 13.69 2.97 18.23
N VAL A 190 14.36 2.26 17.34
CA VAL A 190 13.71 1.45 16.31
C VAL A 190 12.70 0.46 16.90
N GLU A 191 13.07 -0.17 18.02
CA GLU A 191 12.24 -1.14 18.73
C GLU A 191 10.95 -0.54 19.29
N ASP A 192 10.96 0.74 19.66
CA ASP A 192 9.77 1.44 20.16
C ASP A 192 8.82 1.76 19.02
N ALA A 193 9.36 2.23 17.89
CA ALA A 193 8.58 2.57 16.71
C ALA A 193 7.98 1.35 16.01
N LEU A 194 8.54 0.16 16.19
CA LEU A 194 8.03 -1.09 15.62
C LEU A 194 6.91 -1.73 16.45
N LYS A 195 6.55 -1.18 17.61
CA LYS A 195 5.46 -1.70 18.48
C LYS A 195 4.12 -1.08 18.11
N HIS A 196 3.50 -1.55 17.01
CA HIS A 196 2.15 -1.07 16.66
C HIS A 196 1.10 -1.66 17.61
N PRO A 197 0.12 -0.85 18.14
CA PRO A 197 -0.82 -1.32 19.15
C PRO A 197 -1.82 -2.37 18.66
N ASN A 198 -2.26 -2.32 17.40
CA ASN A 198 -3.38 -3.12 16.88
C ASN A 198 -3.01 -4.05 15.71
N TRP A 199 -2.01 -3.70 14.92
CA TRP A 199 -1.69 -4.38 13.68
C TRP A 199 -0.31 -5.04 13.74
N SER A 200 -0.22 -6.25 13.20
CA SER A 200 1.07 -6.88 12.88
C SER A 200 1.41 -6.62 11.41
N MET A 201 2.34 -5.72 11.17
CA MET A 201 2.67 -5.23 9.83
C MET A 201 4.16 -5.36 9.53
N GLY A 202 4.52 -5.11 8.26
CA GLY A 202 5.91 -5.00 7.85
C GLY A 202 6.63 -3.83 8.55
N ARG A 203 7.96 -3.90 8.65
CA ARG A 203 8.76 -2.91 9.39
C ARG A 203 8.58 -1.49 8.83
N LYS A 204 8.63 -1.30 7.51
CA LYS A 204 8.51 0.02 6.86
C LYS A 204 7.17 0.68 7.19
N ILE A 205 6.04 0.01 6.92
CA ILE A 205 4.70 0.56 7.16
C ILE A 205 4.43 0.81 8.65
N THR A 206 5.07 0.07 9.56
CA THR A 206 4.94 0.31 11.00
C THR A 206 5.60 1.64 11.40
N ILE A 207 6.78 1.96 10.83
CA ILE A 207 7.40 3.29 11.01
C ILE A 207 6.54 4.38 10.37
N ASP A 208 6.02 4.17 9.15
CA ASP A 208 5.13 5.12 8.48
C ASP A 208 3.86 5.42 9.30
N SER A 209 3.31 4.41 9.98
CA SER A 209 2.19 4.57 10.90
C SER A 209 2.58 5.45 12.09
N SER A 210 3.78 5.25 12.65
CA SER A 210 4.27 5.98 13.82
C SER A 210 4.46 7.48 13.54
N THR A 211 4.81 7.85 12.31
CA THR A 211 5.05 9.23 11.86
C THR A 211 3.82 9.90 11.24
N LEU A 212 2.70 9.19 11.10
CA LEU A 212 1.52 9.53 10.30
C LEU A 212 1.81 9.70 8.78
N VAL A 213 2.98 9.30 8.31
CA VAL A 213 3.29 9.24 6.87
C VAL A 213 2.37 8.25 6.17
N ASN A 214 2.12 7.06 6.77
CA ASN A 214 1.21 6.10 6.18
C ASN A 214 -0.16 6.73 5.90
N LYS A 215 -0.69 7.49 6.84
CA LYS A 215 -1.98 8.18 6.67
C LYS A 215 -1.90 9.28 5.61
N GLY A 216 -0.75 9.93 5.49
CA GLY A 216 -0.49 10.87 4.39
C GLY A 216 -0.54 10.21 3.01
N LEU A 217 0.12 9.05 2.85
CA LEU A 217 0.07 8.25 1.61
C LEU A 217 -1.36 7.80 1.30
N GLU A 218 -2.12 7.43 2.30
CA GLU A 218 -3.52 7.03 2.16
C GLU A 218 -4.45 8.18 1.76
N VAL A 219 -4.20 9.42 2.23
CA VAL A 219 -4.90 10.63 1.73
C VAL A 219 -4.67 10.80 0.23
N MET A 220 -3.43 10.65 -0.23
CA MET A 220 -3.07 10.73 -1.64
C MET A 220 -3.77 9.66 -2.48
N GLU A 221 -3.77 8.42 -1.98
CA GLU A 221 -4.43 7.29 -2.63
C GLU A 221 -5.95 7.49 -2.71
N ALA A 222 -6.60 7.92 -1.60
CA ALA A 222 -8.03 8.18 -1.55
C ALA A 222 -8.47 9.25 -2.56
N LYS A 223 -7.69 10.33 -2.70
CA LYS A 223 -7.95 11.37 -3.70
C LYS A 223 -8.07 10.80 -5.10
N TRP A 224 -7.15 9.91 -5.47
CA TRP A 224 -7.15 9.29 -6.80
C TRP A 224 -8.23 8.23 -6.98
N LEU A 225 -8.41 7.33 -6.01
CA LEU A 225 -9.35 6.22 -6.12
C LEU A 225 -10.81 6.68 -6.16
N PHE A 226 -11.16 7.69 -5.38
CA PHE A 226 -12.55 8.10 -5.17
C PHE A 226 -12.91 9.42 -5.87
N ASP A 227 -11.98 9.99 -6.65
CA ASP A 227 -12.18 11.22 -7.42
C ASP A 227 -12.70 12.38 -6.54
N VAL A 228 -12.07 12.59 -5.38
CA VAL A 228 -12.41 13.63 -4.40
C VAL A 228 -11.29 14.66 -4.27
N THR A 229 -11.64 15.85 -3.76
CA THR A 229 -10.67 16.89 -3.45
C THR A 229 -10.03 16.66 -2.07
N LEU A 230 -8.91 17.33 -1.78
CA LEU A 230 -8.23 17.16 -0.48
C LEU A 230 -9.08 17.60 0.69
N ASP A 231 -9.87 18.67 0.53
CA ASP A 231 -10.79 19.19 1.56
C ASP A 231 -11.96 18.24 1.84
N GLN A 232 -12.25 17.32 0.94
CA GLN A 232 -13.22 16.26 1.17
C GLN A 232 -12.64 15.08 1.96
N ILE A 233 -11.34 15.04 2.27
CA ILE A 233 -10.72 13.97 3.02
C ILE A 233 -10.35 14.47 4.43
N GLN A 234 -11.07 13.98 5.43
CA GLN A 234 -10.81 14.28 6.84
C GLN A 234 -10.17 13.07 7.51
N VAL A 235 -8.95 13.25 8.01
CA VAL A 235 -8.30 12.22 8.84
C VAL A 235 -8.86 12.28 10.26
N VAL A 236 -9.23 11.11 10.79
CA VAL A 236 -9.78 10.93 12.13
C VAL A 236 -8.99 9.85 12.86
N VAL A 237 -8.37 10.18 14.00
CA VAL A 237 -7.70 9.18 14.82
C VAL A 237 -8.73 8.38 15.59
N HIS A 238 -8.73 7.06 15.36
CA HIS A 238 -9.61 6.08 16.00
C HIS A 238 -8.75 4.92 16.54
N PRO A 239 -8.34 5.01 17.81
CA PRO A 239 -7.33 4.11 18.39
C PRO A 239 -7.73 2.64 18.39
N GLN A 240 -9.01 2.33 18.50
CA GLN A 240 -9.50 0.94 18.53
C GLN A 240 -9.38 0.24 17.17
N SER A 241 -9.23 0.99 16.06
CA SER A 241 -9.13 0.47 14.70
C SER A 241 -10.25 -0.50 14.31
N VAL A 242 -11.47 -0.25 14.80
CA VAL A 242 -12.68 -1.04 14.53
C VAL A 242 -13.43 -0.48 13.33
N ILE A 243 -13.58 0.86 13.28
CA ILE A 243 -14.07 1.56 12.09
C ILE A 243 -12.86 1.77 11.17
N HIS A 244 -12.87 1.08 10.02
CA HIS A 244 -11.74 1.14 9.10
C HIS A 244 -11.79 2.36 8.17
N SER A 245 -12.89 3.02 8.01
CA SER A 245 -13.15 4.36 7.45
C SER A 245 -14.64 4.51 7.15
N ALA A 246 -15.07 5.72 6.79
CA ALA A 246 -16.46 6.02 6.50
C ALA A 246 -16.61 7.06 5.39
N VAL A 247 -17.80 7.12 4.80
CA VAL A 247 -18.22 8.11 3.82
C VAL A 247 -19.40 8.89 4.37
N GLU A 248 -19.29 10.22 4.39
CA GLU A 248 -20.40 11.13 4.66
C GLU A 248 -21.00 11.58 3.32
N TYR A 249 -22.31 11.44 3.18
CA TYR A 249 -23.06 11.89 2.02
C TYR A 249 -23.63 13.31 2.22
N GLN A 250 -24.18 13.89 1.14
CA GLN A 250 -24.68 15.28 1.19
C GLN A 250 -25.88 15.50 2.12
N ASP A 251 -26.62 14.46 2.45
CA ASP A 251 -27.70 14.49 3.44
C ASP A 251 -27.23 14.41 4.89
N GLY A 252 -25.90 14.27 5.10
CA GLY A 252 -25.29 14.11 6.42
C GLY A 252 -25.24 12.68 6.95
N ALA A 253 -25.75 11.70 6.17
CA ALA A 253 -25.63 10.30 6.56
C ALA A 253 -24.16 9.84 6.47
N VAL A 254 -23.71 9.10 7.47
CA VAL A 254 -22.36 8.50 7.49
C VAL A 254 -22.47 6.99 7.40
N ILE A 255 -21.87 6.40 6.37
CA ILE A 255 -21.80 4.95 6.18
C ILE A 255 -20.37 4.50 6.43
N ALA A 256 -20.19 3.52 7.31
CA ALA A 256 -18.89 3.01 7.72
C ALA A 256 -18.80 1.50 7.61
N GLN A 257 -17.60 0.99 7.31
CA GLN A 257 -17.31 -0.43 7.43
C GLN A 257 -16.56 -0.67 8.75
N LEU A 258 -17.07 -1.63 9.52
CA LEU A 258 -16.50 -2.07 10.77
C LEU A 258 -15.99 -3.50 10.65
N GLY A 259 -14.90 -3.81 11.35
CA GLY A 259 -14.33 -5.15 11.39
C GLY A 259 -13.21 -5.29 12.42
N THR A 260 -12.76 -6.50 12.62
CA THR A 260 -11.50 -6.77 13.33
C THR A 260 -10.31 -6.41 12.43
N PRO A 261 -9.14 -6.04 12.98
CA PRO A 261 -7.93 -5.77 12.22
C PRO A 261 -7.40 -7.06 11.53
N ASP A 262 -7.88 -7.35 10.33
CA ASP A 262 -7.51 -8.53 9.54
C ASP A 262 -7.49 -8.19 8.05
N MET A 263 -6.30 -8.18 7.44
CA MET A 263 -6.14 -7.86 6.03
C MET A 263 -6.77 -8.88 5.07
N ARG A 264 -7.08 -10.08 5.53
CA ARG A 264 -7.78 -11.08 4.71
C ARG A 264 -9.17 -10.60 4.28
N LEU A 265 -9.84 -9.77 5.10
CA LEU A 265 -11.15 -9.23 4.75
C LEU A 265 -11.09 -8.33 3.49
N PRO A 266 -10.28 -7.26 3.43
CA PRO A 266 -10.20 -6.43 2.22
C PRO A 266 -9.59 -7.19 1.03
N ILE A 267 -8.61 -8.08 1.25
CA ILE A 267 -8.05 -8.92 0.18
C ILE A 267 -9.14 -9.80 -0.42
N GLN A 268 -9.90 -10.52 0.41
CA GLN A 268 -10.98 -11.39 -0.05
C GLN A 268 -12.05 -10.59 -0.81
N TYR A 269 -12.43 -9.42 -0.28
CA TYR A 269 -13.43 -8.59 -0.95
C TYR A 269 -12.94 -8.09 -2.32
N ALA A 270 -11.68 -7.71 -2.46
CA ALA A 270 -11.10 -7.35 -3.76
C ALA A 270 -11.09 -8.54 -4.75
N LEU A 271 -10.81 -9.76 -4.28
CA LEU A 271 -10.79 -10.95 -5.13
C LEU A 271 -12.19 -11.41 -5.57
N TYR A 272 -13.21 -11.21 -4.75
CA TYR A 272 -14.55 -11.73 -4.99
C TYR A 272 -15.59 -10.67 -5.37
N TYR A 273 -15.24 -9.38 -5.31
CA TYR A 273 -16.19 -8.32 -5.59
C TYR A 273 -17.09 -8.60 -6.80
N PRO A 274 -18.41 -8.40 -6.69
CA PRO A 274 -19.16 -7.82 -5.56
C PRO A 274 -19.63 -8.84 -4.50
N GLU A 275 -19.24 -10.11 -4.62
CA GLU A 275 -19.66 -11.16 -3.69
C GLU A 275 -18.96 -11.04 -2.32
N ARG A 276 -19.71 -11.41 -1.25
CA ARG A 276 -19.15 -11.62 0.07
C ARG A 276 -19.09 -13.11 0.37
N ARG A 277 -17.90 -13.60 0.73
CA ARG A 277 -17.66 -15.00 1.04
C ARG A 277 -17.44 -15.18 2.54
N ASN A 278 -17.63 -16.40 3.02
CA ASN A 278 -17.26 -16.71 4.39
C ASN A 278 -15.74 -16.56 4.56
N LEU A 279 -15.32 -16.02 5.69
CA LEU A 279 -13.93 -15.86 6.07
C LEU A 279 -13.79 -16.37 7.50
N SER A 280 -12.85 -17.28 7.73
CA SER A 280 -12.51 -17.76 9.07
C SER A 280 -11.87 -16.68 9.92
N GLY A 281 -11.96 -16.81 11.23
CA GLY A 281 -11.32 -15.90 12.17
C GLY A 281 -12.31 -15.23 13.11
N ARG A 282 -11.77 -14.30 13.92
CA ARG A 282 -12.53 -13.59 14.94
C ARG A 282 -13.56 -12.67 14.29
N ARG A 283 -14.78 -12.72 14.77
CA ARG A 283 -15.85 -11.79 14.40
C ARG A 283 -15.83 -10.60 15.34
N LEU A 284 -16.29 -9.45 14.83
CA LEU A 284 -16.48 -8.27 15.63
C LEU A 284 -17.60 -8.51 16.64
N ASP A 285 -17.31 -8.29 17.92
CA ASP A 285 -18.31 -8.27 19.01
C ASP A 285 -18.37 -6.86 19.60
N LEU A 286 -19.48 -6.18 19.40
CA LEU A 286 -19.67 -4.80 19.87
C LEU A 286 -19.75 -4.73 21.41
N PHE A 287 -20.16 -5.81 22.10
CA PHE A 287 -20.19 -5.85 23.56
C PHE A 287 -18.77 -5.95 24.17
N GLU A 288 -17.82 -6.58 23.47
CA GLU A 288 -16.43 -6.63 23.91
C GLU A 288 -15.69 -5.29 23.69
N ILE A 289 -16.09 -4.50 22.68
CA ILE A 289 -15.43 -3.24 22.34
C ILE A 289 -15.82 -2.12 23.30
N ALA A 290 -17.07 -2.09 23.74
CA ALA A 290 -17.70 -1.10 24.63
C ALA A 290 -17.68 0.34 24.05
N ASP A 291 -16.49 0.96 23.88
CA ASP A 291 -16.33 2.36 23.49
C ASP A 291 -15.58 2.52 22.17
N LEU A 292 -16.06 3.43 21.34
CA LEU A 292 -15.38 3.92 20.13
C LEU A 292 -15.03 5.39 20.34
N THR A 293 -13.75 5.72 20.27
CA THR A 293 -13.25 7.07 20.50
C THR A 293 -12.60 7.68 19.27
N PHE A 294 -12.70 9.00 19.16
CA PHE A 294 -12.21 9.75 18.00
C PHE A 294 -11.44 10.98 18.46
N GLU A 295 -10.32 11.26 17.80
CA GLU A 295 -9.44 12.39 18.08
C GLU A 295 -9.03 13.09 16.79
N LYS A 296 -8.64 14.35 16.88
CA LYS A 296 -7.97 15.04 15.77
C LYS A 296 -6.53 14.58 15.69
N PRO A 297 -5.95 14.40 14.47
CA PRO A 297 -4.54 14.12 14.34
C PRO A 297 -3.69 15.30 14.84
N ASP A 298 -2.65 15.01 15.61
CA ASP A 298 -1.65 16.01 16.04
C ASP A 298 -0.60 16.19 14.94
N THR A 299 -0.90 17.06 13.98
CA THR A 299 -0.04 17.33 12.82
C THR A 299 1.19 18.19 13.14
N ASP A 300 1.19 18.84 14.30
CA ASP A 300 2.34 19.63 14.75
C ASP A 300 3.44 18.71 15.28
N THR A 301 3.06 17.67 16.04
CA THR A 301 3.99 16.66 16.54
C THR A 301 4.36 15.63 15.46
N PHE A 302 3.37 15.14 14.70
CA PHE A 302 3.54 14.12 13.65
C PHE A 302 3.40 14.74 12.27
N ARG A 303 4.46 15.42 11.83
CA ARG A 303 4.47 16.24 10.63
C ARG A 303 4.25 15.47 9.31
N GLY A 304 4.39 14.14 9.32
CA GLY A 304 4.25 13.31 8.13
C GLY A 304 2.93 13.55 7.39
N LEU A 305 1.81 13.68 8.13
CA LEU A 305 0.51 13.97 7.52
C LEU A 305 0.43 15.39 6.92
N ALA A 306 0.94 16.41 7.62
CA ALA A 306 0.93 17.79 7.12
C ALA A 306 1.78 17.91 5.84
N LEU A 307 2.96 17.28 5.80
CA LEU A 307 3.83 17.26 4.63
C LEU A 307 3.16 16.55 3.43
N ALA A 308 2.34 15.53 3.68
CA ALA A 308 1.58 14.86 2.61
C ALA A 308 0.55 15.80 1.97
N TYR A 309 -0.20 16.57 2.76
CA TYR A 309 -1.11 17.58 2.23
C TYR A 309 -0.36 18.62 1.41
N GLN A 310 0.77 19.14 1.91
CA GLN A 310 1.62 20.10 1.18
C GLN A 310 2.13 19.51 -0.15
N ALA A 311 2.54 18.23 -0.15
CA ALA A 311 2.99 17.55 -1.36
C ALA A 311 1.89 17.48 -2.42
N MET A 312 0.65 17.14 -1.99
CA MET A 312 -0.49 17.04 -2.90
C MET A 312 -1.00 18.40 -3.38
N GLU A 313 -0.94 19.44 -2.55
CA GLU A 313 -1.27 20.81 -2.94
C GLU A 313 -0.29 21.35 -3.98
N LYS A 314 0.99 21.06 -3.82
CA LYS A 314 2.03 21.44 -4.79
C LYS A 314 1.91 20.65 -6.09
N GLY A 315 1.48 19.39 -6.01
CA GLY A 315 1.23 18.53 -7.18
C GLY A 315 2.49 18.09 -7.93
N GLY A 316 2.33 17.80 -9.21
CA GLY A 316 3.41 17.34 -10.07
C GLY A 316 4.14 16.12 -9.52
N ASN A 317 5.47 16.15 -9.51
CA ASN A 317 6.32 15.10 -8.98
C ASN A 317 6.54 15.17 -7.45
N ILE A 318 5.99 16.15 -6.73
CA ILE A 318 6.25 16.32 -5.28
C ILE A 318 5.70 15.16 -4.43
N PRO A 319 4.54 14.56 -4.71
CA PRO A 319 4.13 13.32 -4.05
C PRO A 319 5.15 12.18 -4.22
N THR A 320 5.81 12.10 -5.37
CA THR A 320 6.92 11.14 -5.61
C THR A 320 8.12 11.46 -4.73
N VAL A 321 8.51 12.75 -4.63
CA VAL A 321 9.60 13.20 -3.74
C VAL A 321 9.30 12.83 -2.29
N TYR A 322 8.07 13.12 -1.83
CA TYR A 322 7.61 12.77 -0.47
C TYR A 322 7.74 11.27 -0.20
N ASN A 323 7.24 10.43 -1.10
CA ASN A 323 7.31 8.98 -0.95
C ASN A 323 8.75 8.47 -0.96
N ALA A 324 9.56 8.87 -1.94
CA ALA A 324 10.94 8.44 -2.07
C ALA A 324 11.80 8.88 -0.87
N ALA A 325 11.63 10.14 -0.42
CA ALA A 325 12.33 10.64 0.75
C ALA A 325 11.95 9.85 2.01
N ASN A 326 10.66 9.53 2.18
CA ASN A 326 10.21 8.69 3.27
C ASN A 326 10.83 7.28 3.23
N GLU A 327 10.81 6.61 2.07
CA GLU A 327 11.39 5.28 1.93
C GLU A 327 12.87 5.26 2.32
N LYS A 328 13.65 6.23 1.84
CA LYS A 328 15.06 6.35 2.17
C LYS A 328 15.29 6.69 3.65
N ALA A 329 14.54 7.66 4.20
CA ALA A 329 14.66 8.07 5.60
C ALA A 329 14.29 6.92 6.56
N VAL A 330 13.21 6.20 6.27
CA VAL A 330 12.81 5.02 7.07
C VAL A 330 13.89 3.93 7.03
N SER A 331 14.47 3.67 5.86
CA SER A 331 15.60 2.73 5.75
C SER A 331 16.78 3.15 6.62
N LEU A 332 17.18 4.43 6.59
CA LEU A 332 18.25 4.97 7.41
C LEU A 332 17.94 4.89 8.91
N PHE A 333 16.69 5.14 9.30
CA PHE A 333 16.26 5.00 10.69
C PHE A 333 16.32 3.55 11.16
N LEU A 334 15.82 2.62 10.36
CA LEU A 334 15.86 1.17 10.65
C LEU A 334 17.31 0.65 10.76
N ASP A 335 18.24 1.27 10.01
CA ASP A 335 19.69 1.02 10.09
C ASP A 335 20.37 1.81 11.23
N ARG A 336 19.64 2.60 12.04
CA ARG A 336 20.14 3.44 13.14
C ARG A 336 21.13 4.52 12.70
N LYS A 337 21.03 4.99 11.45
CA LYS A 337 21.88 6.05 10.89
C LYS A 337 21.34 7.45 11.13
N ILE A 338 20.05 7.55 11.43
CA ILE A 338 19.35 8.79 11.79
C ILE A 338 18.45 8.58 13.00
N SER A 339 18.09 9.66 13.69
CA SER A 339 17.10 9.68 14.76
C SER A 339 15.66 9.68 14.20
N TYR A 340 14.70 9.40 15.06
CA TYR A 340 13.28 9.36 14.66
C TYR A 340 12.75 10.69 14.10
N PRO A 341 13.03 11.88 14.69
CA PRO A 341 12.59 13.15 14.11
C PRO A 341 13.19 13.45 12.73
N GLU A 342 14.42 13.01 12.49
CA GLU A 342 15.10 13.24 11.20
C GLU A 342 14.37 12.58 10.02
N ILE A 343 13.46 11.62 10.25
CA ILE A 343 12.64 11.03 9.18
C ILE A 343 11.84 12.13 8.48
N THR A 344 11.04 12.90 9.21
CA THR A 344 10.20 13.96 8.63
C THR A 344 11.00 15.19 8.21
N GLU A 345 12.12 15.49 8.89
CA GLU A 345 13.04 16.55 8.49
C GLU A 345 13.68 16.28 7.12
N LEU A 346 14.04 15.03 6.83
CA LEU A 346 14.58 14.64 5.53
C LEU A 346 13.53 14.71 4.43
N ILE A 347 12.29 14.30 4.71
CA ILE A 347 11.17 14.41 3.76
C ILE A 347 10.98 15.88 3.38
N GLU A 348 10.86 16.77 4.37
CA GLU A 348 10.68 18.20 4.15
C GLU A 348 11.83 18.80 3.35
N ALA A 349 13.08 18.53 3.75
CA ALA A 349 14.24 19.01 3.05
C ALA A 349 14.30 18.54 1.58
N CYS A 350 13.88 17.31 1.28
CA CYS A 350 13.77 16.84 -0.10
C CYS A 350 12.71 17.62 -0.89
N MET A 351 11.51 17.82 -0.30
CA MET A 351 10.40 18.52 -0.95
C MET A 351 10.74 20.00 -1.24
N GLU A 352 11.52 20.65 -0.37
CA GLU A 352 11.98 22.04 -0.53
C GLU A 352 13.02 22.21 -1.65
N ASN A 353 13.87 21.19 -1.85
CA ASN A 353 15.01 21.25 -2.78
C ASN A 353 14.78 20.48 -4.09
N ALA A 354 13.62 19.84 -4.26
CA ALA A 354 13.31 19.09 -5.47
C ALA A 354 13.06 20.00 -6.67
N GLU A 355 13.59 19.63 -7.82
CA GLU A 355 13.18 20.21 -9.09
C GLU A 355 11.73 19.83 -9.38
N PHE A 356 10.89 20.83 -9.70
CA PHE A 356 9.47 20.61 -9.93
C PHE A 356 9.20 20.20 -11.38
N ILE A 357 8.46 19.10 -11.56
CA ILE A 357 7.95 18.61 -12.84
C ILE A 357 6.42 18.52 -12.72
N ASP A 358 5.70 19.32 -13.52
CA ASP A 358 4.24 19.50 -13.39
C ASP A 358 3.45 18.23 -13.73
N HIS A 359 3.74 17.59 -14.86
CA HIS A 359 3.06 16.37 -15.32
C HIS A 359 4.06 15.25 -15.60
N PRO A 360 4.67 14.66 -14.56
CA PRO A 360 5.74 13.68 -14.76
C PRO A 360 5.22 12.41 -15.43
N ASP A 361 5.94 11.93 -16.43
CA ASP A 361 5.74 10.60 -16.98
C ASP A 361 6.39 9.53 -16.06
N VAL A 362 6.29 8.25 -16.45
CA VAL A 362 6.81 7.15 -15.62
C VAL A 362 8.32 7.22 -15.45
N ASP A 363 9.06 7.64 -16.47
CA ASP A 363 10.53 7.72 -16.40
C ASP A 363 10.96 8.92 -15.55
N GLU A 364 10.25 10.04 -15.63
CA GLU A 364 10.43 11.22 -14.77
C GLU A 364 10.08 10.93 -13.31
N ILE A 365 9.04 10.12 -13.04
CA ILE A 365 8.71 9.63 -11.69
C ILE A 365 9.88 8.81 -11.12
N LEU A 366 10.41 7.85 -11.88
CA LEU A 366 11.53 7.03 -11.44
C LEU A 366 12.83 7.84 -11.33
N GLY A 367 13.03 8.83 -12.21
CA GLY A 367 14.13 9.80 -12.10
C GLY A 367 14.04 10.66 -10.84
N THR A 368 12.82 11.09 -10.47
CA THR A 368 12.56 11.85 -9.24
C THR A 368 12.88 11.01 -7.99
N GLU A 369 12.54 9.71 -7.98
CA GLU A 369 12.92 8.79 -6.89
C GLU A 369 14.43 8.75 -6.72
N ALA A 370 15.17 8.51 -7.82
CA ALA A 370 16.62 8.43 -7.81
C ALA A 370 17.25 9.75 -7.31
N ALA A 371 16.74 10.90 -7.76
CA ALA A 371 17.21 12.22 -7.34
C ALA A 371 16.97 12.47 -5.83
N ALA A 372 15.82 12.06 -5.29
CA ALA A 372 15.54 12.16 -3.87
C ALA A 372 16.51 11.31 -3.02
N TYR A 373 16.79 10.09 -3.48
CA TYR A 373 17.76 9.22 -2.81
C TYR A 373 19.17 9.81 -2.81
N GLU A 374 19.62 10.33 -3.96
CA GLU A 374 20.93 10.99 -4.11
C GLU A 374 21.05 12.23 -3.22
N PHE A 375 20.01 13.04 -3.14
CA PHE A 375 19.96 14.22 -2.26
C PHE A 375 20.18 13.83 -0.80
N ILE A 376 19.47 12.80 -0.31
CA ILE A 376 19.61 12.32 1.07
C ILE A 376 21.01 11.75 1.31
N GLU A 377 21.56 10.96 0.38
CA GLU A 377 22.91 10.40 0.50
C GLU A 377 24.00 11.48 0.60
N LYS A 378 23.89 12.53 -0.23
CA LYS A 378 24.78 13.70 -0.15
C LYS A 378 24.66 14.42 1.20
N LYS A 379 23.43 14.62 1.68
CA LYS A 379 23.17 15.27 2.97
C LYS A 379 23.71 14.46 4.14
N MET A 380 23.61 13.12 4.11
CA MET A 380 24.17 12.23 5.12
C MET A 380 25.71 12.19 5.08
N SER A 381 26.31 12.29 3.91
CA SER A 381 27.77 12.29 3.77
C SER A 381 28.43 13.60 4.20
N ALA A 382 27.65 14.69 4.31
CA ALA A 382 28.11 16.00 4.78
C ALA A 382 27.99 16.21 6.30
N LYS A 383 27.36 15.26 7.03
CA LYS A 383 27.28 15.20 8.50
C LYS A 383 28.50 14.49 9.08
#